data_98085bdd75ac8890fa4f8c40f02208d5
#
_entry.id   98085bdd75ac8890fa4f8c40f02208d5
#
_cell.length_a   1.000
_cell.length_b   1.000
_cell.length_c   1.000
_cell.angle_alpha   90.00
_cell.angle_beta   90.00
_cell.angle_gamma   90.00
#
_symmetry.space_group_name_H-M   'P 1'
#
loop_
_entity.id
_entity.type
_entity.pdbx_description
1 polymer ?
#
loop_
_entity_poly.entity_id
_entity_poly.type
_entity_poly.pdbx_seq_one_letter_code
_entity_poly.pdbx_strand_id
1 'polypeptide(L)'
;MTKVEIHENVQEIFRDVFDEEDIVITDKTNAEDIEDWDSLAQVRLTVAIEKKFGIKFDFGELTALHNVGEMLELIEKKIAG
;
A
#
# COMPACT_ATOMS: atom_id res chain seq x y z
N MET A 1 -3.13 8.73 -13.26
CA MET A 1 -3.93 7.71 -12.59
C MET A 1 -4.85 8.35 -11.56
N THR A 2 -6.11 7.97 -11.54
CA THR A 2 -7.05 8.52 -10.58
C THR A 2 -6.86 7.89 -9.20
N LYS A 3 -7.41 8.54 -8.18
CA LYS A 3 -7.35 8.03 -6.81
C LYS A 3 -8.04 6.66 -6.69
N VAL A 4 -9.15 6.47 -7.42
CA VAL A 4 -9.88 5.21 -7.44
C VAL A 4 -9.03 4.10 -8.04
N GLU A 5 -8.34 4.38 -9.13
CA GLU A 5 -7.46 3.41 -9.77
C GLU A 5 -6.29 3.02 -8.86
N ILE A 6 -5.71 4.00 -8.16
CA ILE A 6 -4.64 3.74 -7.21
C ILE A 6 -5.15 2.83 -6.09
N HIS A 7 -6.32 3.13 -5.54
CA HIS A 7 -6.93 2.33 -4.48
C HIS A 7 -7.15 0.89 -4.95
N GLU A 8 -7.74 0.71 -6.12
CA GLU A 8 -8.01 -0.63 -6.66
C GLU A 8 -6.72 -1.44 -6.87
N ASN A 9 -5.70 -0.81 -7.40
CA ASN A 9 -4.41 -1.49 -7.62
C ASN A 9 -3.73 -1.86 -6.30
N VAL A 10 -3.78 -0.96 -5.32
CA VAL A 10 -3.20 -1.23 -4.01
C VAL A 10 -3.96 -2.35 -3.31
N GLN A 11 -5.28 -2.36 -3.41
CA GLN A 11 -6.08 -3.43 -2.82
C GLN A 11 -5.73 -4.80 -3.41
N GLU A 12 -5.51 -4.88 -4.71
CA GLU A 12 -5.06 -6.11 -5.34
C GLU A 12 -3.69 -6.54 -4.84
N ILE A 13 -2.79 -5.59 -4.63
CA ILE A 13 -1.47 -5.86 -4.07
C ILE A 13 -1.61 -6.45 -2.67
N PHE A 14 -2.47 -5.88 -1.84
CA PHE A 14 -2.73 -6.41 -0.50
C PHE A 14 -3.24 -7.85 -0.56
N ARG A 15 -4.18 -8.12 -1.45
CA ARG A 15 -4.73 -9.47 -1.61
C ARG A 15 -3.66 -10.47 -2.04
N ASP A 16 -2.75 -10.06 -2.91
CA ASP A 16 -1.66 -10.92 -3.37
C ASP A 16 -0.62 -11.15 -2.27
N VAL A 17 -0.21 -10.09 -1.58
CA VAL A 17 0.83 -10.18 -0.55
C VAL A 17 0.37 -11.05 0.63
N PHE A 18 -0.88 -10.90 1.04
CA PHE A 18 -1.43 -11.65 2.17
C PHE A 18 -2.16 -12.92 1.76
N ASP A 19 -2.20 -13.21 0.46
CA ASP A 19 -2.87 -14.39 -0.09
C ASP A 19 -4.31 -14.52 0.42
N GLU A 20 -5.05 -13.41 0.37
CA GLU A 20 -6.42 -13.34 0.88
C GLU A 20 -7.28 -12.48 -0.03
N GLU A 21 -8.20 -13.13 -0.78
CA GLU A 21 -9.04 -12.45 -1.75
C GLU A 21 -10.10 -11.54 -1.13
N ASP A 22 -10.41 -11.74 0.15
CA ASP A 22 -11.48 -11.01 0.82
C ASP A 22 -11.04 -9.69 1.45
N ILE A 23 -9.74 -9.36 1.36
CA ILE A 23 -9.26 -8.10 1.93
C ILE A 23 -9.90 -6.91 1.22
N VAL A 24 -10.49 -6.02 2.00
CA VAL A 24 -11.00 -4.74 1.51
C VAL A 24 -10.30 -3.64 2.30
N ILE A 25 -9.52 -2.80 1.61
CA ILE A 25 -8.82 -1.71 2.27
C ILE A 25 -9.63 -0.42 2.19
N THR A 26 -9.53 0.38 3.25
CA THR A 26 -10.13 1.71 3.29
C THR A 26 -9.06 2.69 3.74
N ASP A 27 -9.36 3.98 3.71
CA ASP A 27 -8.41 4.99 4.17
C ASP A 27 -7.98 4.78 5.62
N LYS A 28 -8.83 4.14 6.42
CA LYS A 28 -8.57 3.92 7.84
C LYS A 28 -7.88 2.61 8.15
N THR A 29 -7.75 1.72 7.17
CA THR A 29 -7.11 0.43 7.36
C THR A 29 -5.66 0.61 7.81
N ASN A 30 -5.25 -0.12 8.84
CA ASN A 30 -3.88 -0.07 9.34
C ASN A 30 -3.36 -1.47 9.64
N ALA A 31 -2.12 -1.56 10.11
CA ALA A 31 -1.47 -2.85 10.36
C ALA A 31 -2.16 -3.69 11.43
N GLU A 32 -2.93 -3.06 12.32
CA GLU A 32 -3.67 -3.78 13.34
C GLU A 32 -4.91 -4.47 12.78
N ASP A 33 -5.42 -3.95 11.66
CA ASP A 33 -6.62 -4.51 11.03
C ASP A 33 -6.35 -5.76 10.21
N ILE A 34 -5.09 -5.96 9.81
CA ILE A 34 -4.68 -7.10 9.00
C ILE A 34 -3.67 -7.92 9.81
N GLU A 35 -4.08 -9.10 10.22
CA GLU A 35 -3.32 -9.94 11.14
C GLU A 35 -1.89 -10.23 10.71
N ASP A 36 -1.69 -10.48 9.42
CA ASP A 36 -0.38 -10.87 8.90
C ASP A 36 0.50 -9.71 8.48
N TRP A 37 0.07 -8.49 8.73
CA TRP A 37 0.84 -7.31 8.33
C TRP A 37 1.96 -7.00 9.33
N ASP A 38 3.08 -7.64 9.14
CA ASP A 38 4.29 -7.44 9.94
C ASP A 38 5.37 -6.73 9.12
N SER A 39 6.59 -6.67 9.66
CA SER A 39 7.71 -6.00 9.00
C SER A 39 8.05 -6.61 7.65
N LEU A 40 7.97 -7.93 7.54
CA LEU A 40 8.25 -8.63 6.29
C LEU A 40 7.18 -8.32 5.25
N ALA A 41 5.92 -8.34 5.66
CA ALA A 41 4.82 -8.00 4.76
C ALA A 41 4.93 -6.55 4.29
N GLN A 42 5.38 -5.65 5.16
CA GLN A 42 5.59 -4.26 4.80
C GLN A 42 6.62 -4.12 3.68
N VAL A 43 7.71 -4.89 3.75
CA VAL A 43 8.73 -4.89 2.70
C VAL A 43 8.13 -5.42 1.38
N ARG A 44 7.35 -6.48 1.45
CA ARG A 44 6.69 -7.04 0.27
C ARG A 44 5.72 -6.06 -0.38
N LEU A 45 4.94 -5.36 0.45
CA LEU A 45 4.02 -4.33 -0.03
C LEU A 45 4.79 -3.21 -0.73
N THR A 46 5.89 -2.76 -0.11
CA THR A 46 6.72 -1.70 -0.67
C THR A 46 7.22 -2.06 -2.07
N VAL A 47 7.82 -3.25 -2.19
CA VAL A 47 8.37 -3.70 -3.47
C VAL A 47 7.27 -3.84 -4.53
N ALA A 48 6.13 -4.42 -4.16
CA ALA A 48 5.03 -4.60 -5.09
C ALA A 48 4.46 -3.27 -5.58
N ILE A 49 4.31 -2.31 -4.67
CA ILE A 49 3.81 -0.98 -5.01
C ILE A 49 4.79 -0.25 -5.93
N GLU A 50 6.07 -0.31 -5.62
CA GLU A 50 7.10 0.32 -6.45
C GLU A 50 7.08 -0.23 -7.88
N LYS A 51 6.95 -1.53 -8.02
CA LYS A 51 6.90 -2.18 -9.33
C LYS A 51 5.62 -1.84 -10.08
N LYS A 52 4.50 -1.83 -9.38
CA LYS A 52 3.19 -1.61 -10.02
C LYS A 52 3.07 -0.19 -10.57
N PHE A 53 3.54 0.79 -9.82
CA PHE A 53 3.38 2.19 -10.16
C PHE A 53 4.64 2.83 -10.78
N GLY A 54 5.75 2.10 -10.81
CA GLY A 54 7.00 2.64 -11.34
C GLY A 54 7.58 3.78 -10.50
N ILE A 55 7.43 3.69 -9.19
CA ILE A 55 7.89 4.73 -8.26
C ILE A 55 8.90 4.14 -7.27
N LYS A 56 9.54 5.02 -6.50
CA LYS A 56 10.49 4.62 -5.47
C LYS A 56 10.16 5.31 -4.15
N PHE A 57 10.26 4.56 -3.07
CA PHE A 57 10.09 5.09 -1.73
C PHE A 57 11.46 5.20 -1.05
N ASP A 58 11.65 6.26 -0.27
CA ASP A 58 12.84 6.38 0.56
C ASP A 58 12.68 5.48 1.77
N PHE A 59 13.82 5.06 2.31
CA PHE A 59 13.82 4.25 3.52
C PHE A 59 13.06 4.97 4.64
N GLY A 60 12.07 4.30 5.15
CA GLY A 60 11.27 4.83 6.25
C GLY A 60 10.01 5.58 5.85
N GLU A 61 9.84 5.94 4.58
CA GLU A 61 8.62 6.63 4.17
C GLU A 61 7.36 5.82 4.47
N LEU A 62 7.37 4.54 4.14
CA LEU A 62 6.21 3.68 4.40
C LEU A 62 6.06 3.29 5.86
N THR A 63 7.16 3.23 6.61
CA THR A 63 7.09 2.90 8.03
C THR A 63 6.53 4.06 8.86
N ALA A 64 6.56 5.27 8.32
CA ALA A 64 6.02 6.45 8.99
C ALA A 64 4.51 6.60 8.80
N LEU A 65 3.92 5.81 7.90
CA LEU A 65 2.50 5.89 7.61
C LEU A 65 1.66 5.21 8.70
N HIS A 66 0.53 5.79 9.04
CA HIS A 66 -0.34 5.27 10.08
C HIS A 66 -1.50 4.44 9.52
N ASN A 67 -1.86 4.63 8.27
CA ASN A 67 -2.97 3.92 7.64
C ASN A 67 -2.83 3.90 6.12
N VAL A 68 -3.74 3.18 5.48
CA VAL A 68 -3.73 3.05 4.03
C VAL A 68 -4.01 4.39 3.33
N GLY A 69 -4.85 5.23 3.94
CA GLY A 69 -5.14 6.54 3.38
C GLY A 69 -3.88 7.36 3.15
N GLU A 70 -2.99 7.39 4.15
CA GLU A 70 -1.72 8.09 4.02
C GLU A 70 -0.83 7.45 2.96
N MET A 71 -0.87 6.13 2.87
CA MET A 71 -0.12 5.40 1.84
C MET A 71 -0.60 5.78 0.43
N LEU A 72 -1.91 5.83 0.23
CA LEU A 72 -2.48 6.20 -1.06
C LEU A 72 -2.12 7.64 -1.44
N GLU A 73 -2.13 8.55 -0.48
CA GLU A 73 -1.73 9.94 -0.71
C GLU A 73 -0.27 10.04 -1.13
N LEU A 74 0.60 9.27 -0.47
CA LEU A 74 2.02 9.26 -0.82
C LEU A 74 2.24 8.72 -2.23
N ILE A 75 1.54 7.65 -2.58
CA ILE A 75 1.62 7.07 -3.92
C ILE A 75 1.18 8.10 -4.97
N GLU A 76 0.05 8.75 -4.73
CA GLU A 76 -0.46 9.77 -5.64
C GLU A 76 0.55 10.90 -5.85
N LYS A 77 1.17 11.35 -4.77
CA LYS A 77 2.19 12.39 -4.81
C LYS A 77 3.38 11.98 -5.67
N LYS A 78 3.85 10.75 -5.51
CA LYS A 78 5.01 10.26 -6.25
C LYS A 78 4.70 10.06 -7.73
N ILE A 79 3.49 9.65 -8.05
CA ILE A 79 3.06 9.49 -9.45
C ILE A 79 2.96 10.87 -10.12
N ALA A 80 2.43 11.86 -9.41
CA ALA A 80 2.23 13.20 -9.94
C ALA A 80 3.53 14.00 -10.06
N GLY A 81 4.46 13.70 -9.23
CA GLY A 81 5.65 14.48 -9.11
C GLY A 81 6.92 13.93 -9.60
#